data_ab23e9cd76d7a8b26d17c70584c4972d
#
_entry.id   ab23e9cd76d7a8b26d17c70584c4972d
#
_cell.length_a   1.000
_cell.length_b   1.000
_cell.length_c   1.000
_cell.angle_alpha   90.00
_cell.angle_beta   90.00
_cell.angle_gamma   90.00
#
_symmetry.space_group_name_H-M   'P 1'
#
loop_
_entity.id
_entity.type
_entity.pdbx_description
1 polymer ?
#
loop_
_entity_poly.entity_id
_entity_poly.type
_entity_poly.pdbx_seq_one_letter_code
_entity_poly.pdbx_strand_id
1 'polypeptide(L)'
;MEHTYSPKQFGKLIGKSVNTLQKWDRQGILHASRSPTNRRYYTHEQYLQYRGLISSEQGKVIAYARVSSPSQKKDLATQRETLRTYCQDHHIKVDQWVEDIGSALNYKRKGFNEVVEQIELGQVRRLIIASQDRFVRFGYDWFEHFCERHGTAITVMNGEAFSPEEELVRDLIAIVTVFSARLHGLRSHKNAIRAAALFKDIPHDQSAQGPSESHS
;
A
#
# COMPACT_ATOMS: atom_id res chain seq x y z
N MET A 1 18.41 -3.67 -1.80
CA MET A 1 19.00 -5.03 -1.68
C MET A 1 18.19 -5.99 -2.52
N GLU A 2 18.85 -6.71 -3.41
CA GLU A 2 18.18 -7.71 -4.23
C GLU A 2 17.65 -8.85 -3.34
N HIS A 3 16.35 -9.14 -3.42
CA HIS A 3 15.75 -10.19 -2.59
C HIS A 3 16.10 -11.56 -3.16
N THR A 4 16.77 -12.40 -2.37
CA THR A 4 17.21 -13.72 -2.77
C THR A 4 16.57 -14.82 -1.94
N TYR A 5 16.36 -15.98 -2.55
CA TYR A 5 15.72 -17.15 -1.95
C TYR A 5 16.66 -18.35 -1.94
N SER A 6 16.72 -19.06 -0.82
CA SER A 6 17.30 -20.39 -0.81
C SER A 6 16.49 -21.34 -1.71
N PRO A 7 17.06 -22.46 -2.20
CA PRO A 7 16.33 -23.44 -3.02
C PRO A 7 15.04 -23.94 -2.36
N LYS A 8 15.02 -24.08 -1.02
CA LYS A 8 13.83 -24.50 -0.29
C LYS A 8 12.72 -23.43 -0.30
N GLN A 9 13.09 -22.17 -0.10
CA GLN A 9 12.15 -21.05 -0.14
C GLN A 9 11.61 -20.85 -1.55
N PHE A 10 12.49 -20.84 -2.55
CA PHE A 10 12.10 -20.69 -3.94
C PHE A 10 11.19 -21.82 -4.41
N GLY A 11 11.53 -23.08 -4.07
CA GLY A 11 10.71 -24.23 -4.39
C GLY A 11 9.30 -24.14 -3.78
N LYS A 12 9.19 -23.65 -2.53
CA LYS A 12 7.88 -23.39 -1.89
C LYS A 12 7.08 -22.33 -2.64
N LEU A 13 7.72 -21.25 -3.11
CA LEU A 13 7.07 -20.16 -3.85
C LEU A 13 6.49 -20.62 -5.20
N ILE A 14 7.22 -21.48 -5.93
CA ILE A 14 6.81 -21.93 -7.27
C ILE A 14 6.14 -23.31 -7.28
N GLY A 15 5.91 -23.92 -6.13
CA GLY A 15 5.28 -25.24 -6.02
C GLY A 15 6.15 -26.39 -6.55
N LYS A 16 7.49 -26.29 -6.44
CA LYS A 16 8.43 -27.32 -6.93
C LYS A 16 9.38 -27.79 -5.84
N SER A 17 9.78 -29.05 -5.95
CA SER A 17 10.77 -29.62 -5.03
C SER A 17 12.18 -29.07 -5.26
N VAL A 18 13.04 -29.11 -4.24
CA VAL A 18 14.46 -28.74 -4.36
C VAL A 18 15.15 -29.62 -5.41
N ASN A 19 14.80 -30.90 -5.49
CA ASN A 19 15.35 -31.81 -6.49
C ASN A 19 14.99 -31.40 -7.92
N THR A 20 13.76 -30.93 -8.11
CA THR A 20 13.31 -30.37 -9.42
C THR A 20 14.14 -29.15 -9.78
N LEU A 21 14.35 -28.22 -8.84
CA LEU A 21 15.18 -27.04 -9.06
C LEU A 21 16.62 -27.39 -9.42
N GLN A 22 17.21 -28.37 -8.75
CA GLN A 22 18.55 -28.83 -9.05
C GLN A 22 18.64 -29.52 -10.44
N LYS A 23 17.58 -30.24 -10.83
CA LYS A 23 17.48 -30.81 -12.17
C LYS A 23 17.41 -29.71 -13.23
N TRP A 24 16.58 -28.71 -13.01
CA TRP A 24 16.44 -27.56 -13.91
C TRP A 24 17.71 -26.72 -14.04
N ASP A 25 18.44 -26.50 -12.94
CA ASP A 25 19.76 -25.85 -12.93
C ASP A 25 20.75 -26.60 -13.83
N ARG A 26 20.82 -27.94 -13.71
CA ARG A 26 21.69 -28.78 -14.56
C ARG A 26 21.27 -28.83 -16.02
N GLN A 27 19.97 -28.73 -16.29
CA GLN A 27 19.41 -28.78 -17.64
C GLN A 27 19.37 -27.41 -18.32
N GLY A 28 19.79 -26.34 -17.64
CA GLY A 28 19.73 -24.97 -18.16
C GLY A 28 18.32 -24.37 -18.25
N ILE A 29 17.31 -25.02 -17.66
CA ILE A 29 15.91 -24.54 -17.68
C ILE A 29 15.76 -23.35 -16.74
N LEU A 30 16.38 -23.42 -15.57
CA LEU A 30 16.40 -22.33 -14.57
C LEU A 30 17.73 -22.38 -13.83
N HIS A 31 18.63 -21.48 -14.16
CA HIS A 31 19.97 -21.41 -13.55
C HIS A 31 19.89 -20.85 -12.14
N ALA A 32 20.49 -21.57 -11.19
CA ALA A 32 20.70 -21.04 -9.84
C ALA A 32 21.94 -20.15 -9.79
N SER A 33 21.83 -19.00 -9.18
CA SER A 33 23.00 -18.20 -8.80
C SER A 33 23.78 -18.89 -7.68
N ARG A 34 25.09 -18.57 -7.57
CA ARG A 34 25.98 -19.16 -6.57
C ARG A 34 26.56 -18.10 -5.66
N SER A 35 26.50 -18.35 -4.37
CA SER A 35 27.22 -17.54 -3.39
C SER A 35 28.74 -17.80 -3.49
N PRO A 36 29.59 -16.97 -2.87
CA PRO A 36 31.03 -17.24 -2.76
C PRO A 36 31.36 -18.60 -2.12
N THR A 37 30.44 -19.13 -1.30
CA THR A 37 30.56 -20.48 -0.68
C THR A 37 29.92 -21.58 -1.54
N ASN A 38 29.68 -21.32 -2.83
CA ASN A 38 29.09 -22.23 -3.80
C ASN A 38 27.66 -22.74 -3.45
N ARG A 39 26.92 -22.02 -2.59
CA ARG A 39 25.54 -22.35 -2.27
C ARG A 39 24.60 -21.75 -3.34
N ARG A 40 23.62 -22.55 -3.78
CA ARG A 40 22.58 -22.10 -4.71
C ARG A 40 21.63 -21.10 -4.04
N TYR A 41 21.29 -20.06 -4.79
CA TYR A 41 20.18 -19.16 -4.46
C TYR A 41 19.48 -18.72 -5.76
N TYR A 42 18.26 -18.23 -5.63
CA TYR A 42 17.44 -17.69 -6.72
C TYR A 42 17.04 -16.26 -6.41
N THR A 43 16.95 -15.41 -7.43
CA THR A 43 16.54 -14.02 -7.28
C THR A 43 15.01 -13.89 -7.37
N HIS A 44 14.48 -12.78 -6.87
CA HIS A 44 13.06 -12.48 -7.02
C HIS A 44 12.68 -12.27 -8.49
N GLU A 45 13.58 -11.72 -9.29
CA GLU A 45 13.41 -11.60 -10.73
C GLU A 45 13.17 -12.96 -11.37
N GLN A 46 13.94 -13.99 -11.03
CA GLN A 46 13.73 -15.36 -11.52
C GLN A 46 12.36 -15.93 -11.11
N TYR A 47 11.86 -15.57 -9.92
CA TYR A 47 10.50 -15.92 -9.52
C TYR A 47 9.46 -15.29 -10.44
N LEU A 48 9.60 -14.00 -10.71
CA LEU A 48 8.69 -13.24 -11.57
C LEU A 48 8.74 -13.75 -13.02
N GLN A 49 9.93 -14.04 -13.55
CA GLN A 49 10.11 -14.68 -14.85
C GLN A 49 9.43 -16.06 -14.94
N TYR A 50 9.63 -16.89 -13.91
CA TYR A 50 9.00 -18.22 -13.85
C TYR A 50 7.46 -18.13 -13.85
N ARG A 51 6.92 -17.13 -13.16
CA ARG A 51 5.47 -16.85 -13.11
C ARG A 51 4.95 -16.22 -14.40
N GLY A 52 5.80 -15.89 -15.36
CA GLY A 52 5.43 -15.14 -16.56
C GLY A 52 5.03 -13.68 -16.26
N LEU A 53 5.42 -13.18 -15.09
CA LEU A 53 5.04 -11.85 -14.59
C LEU A 53 6.02 -10.76 -15.03
N ILE A 54 7.22 -11.12 -15.49
CA ILE A 54 8.19 -10.18 -16.09
C ILE A 54 8.97 -10.84 -17.23
N SER A 55 9.05 -10.13 -18.36
CA SER A 55 10.34 -9.93 -19.01
C SER A 55 10.81 -8.53 -18.56
N SER A 56 11.96 -8.43 -17.95
CA SER A 56 12.50 -7.19 -17.36
C SER A 56 12.62 -6.03 -18.36
N GLU A 57 12.54 -6.29 -19.64
CA GLU A 57 12.55 -5.30 -20.72
C GLU A 57 11.14 -4.92 -21.24
N GLN A 58 10.10 -5.68 -20.93
CA GLN A 58 8.74 -5.52 -21.50
C GLN A 58 7.71 -4.89 -20.54
N GLY A 59 8.07 -4.61 -19.30
CA GLY A 59 7.18 -3.93 -18.36
C GLY A 59 6.87 -2.49 -18.79
N LYS A 60 5.67 -2.00 -18.48
CA LYS A 60 5.22 -0.64 -18.77
C LYS A 60 6.00 0.40 -17.96
N VAL A 61 6.15 1.57 -18.53
CA VAL A 61 6.50 2.80 -17.82
C VAL A 61 5.22 3.56 -17.54
N ILE A 62 4.90 3.74 -16.27
CA ILE A 62 3.71 4.48 -15.82
C ILE A 62 4.15 5.82 -15.24
N ALA A 63 3.53 6.91 -15.70
CA ALA A 63 3.63 8.22 -15.06
C ALA A 63 2.34 8.49 -14.27
N TYR A 64 2.49 8.86 -13.00
CA TYR A 64 1.38 9.08 -12.09
C TYR A 64 1.35 10.53 -11.60
N ALA A 65 0.18 11.15 -11.69
CA ALA A 65 -0.08 12.50 -11.21
C ALA A 65 -1.31 12.51 -10.29
N ARG A 66 -1.31 13.40 -9.27
CA ARG A 66 -2.40 13.51 -8.31
C ARG A 66 -2.58 14.91 -7.78
N VAL A 67 -3.84 15.28 -7.56
CA VAL A 67 -4.24 16.44 -6.75
C VAL A 67 -5.23 16.03 -5.68
N SER A 68 -5.36 16.82 -4.61
CA SER A 68 -6.21 16.47 -3.47
C SER A 68 -7.70 16.71 -3.72
N SER A 69 -8.05 17.65 -4.60
CA SER A 69 -9.45 18.07 -4.82
C SER A 69 -9.75 18.41 -6.28
N PRO A 70 -11.04 18.37 -6.68
CA PRO A 70 -11.46 18.74 -8.03
C PRO A 70 -11.18 20.20 -8.40
N SER A 71 -11.07 21.11 -7.43
CA SER A 71 -10.71 22.51 -7.67
C SER A 71 -9.30 22.68 -8.23
N GLN A 72 -8.42 21.70 -7.99
CA GLN A 72 -7.01 21.68 -8.43
C GLN A 72 -6.80 21.02 -9.80
N LYS A 73 -7.81 20.92 -10.65
CA LYS A 73 -7.65 20.32 -11.99
C LYS A 73 -6.61 21.03 -12.86
N LYS A 74 -6.43 22.35 -12.70
CA LYS A 74 -5.39 23.10 -13.40
C LYS A 74 -4.00 22.67 -12.93
N ASP A 75 -3.83 22.46 -11.63
CA ASP A 75 -2.56 21.99 -11.04
C ASP A 75 -2.24 20.58 -11.49
N LEU A 76 -3.25 19.71 -11.64
CA LEU A 76 -3.10 18.37 -12.19
C LEU A 76 -2.57 18.41 -13.64
N ALA A 77 -3.14 19.30 -14.48
CA ALA A 77 -2.68 19.47 -15.84
C ALA A 77 -1.25 20.00 -15.90
N THR A 78 -0.89 20.96 -15.05
CA THR A 78 0.46 21.48 -14.91
C THR A 78 1.44 20.38 -14.45
N GLN A 79 1.08 19.60 -13.45
CA GLN A 79 1.89 18.49 -12.96
C GLN A 79 2.13 17.44 -14.05
N ARG A 80 1.10 17.11 -14.82
CA ARG A 80 1.22 16.20 -15.96
C ARG A 80 2.20 16.74 -17.02
N GLU A 81 2.10 18.02 -17.36
CA GLU A 81 2.97 18.63 -18.36
C GLU A 81 4.42 18.67 -17.87
N THR A 82 4.65 18.99 -16.61
CA THR A 82 5.98 18.94 -15.99
C THR A 82 6.58 17.53 -16.05
N LEU A 83 5.79 16.50 -15.71
CA LEU A 83 6.20 15.09 -15.82
C LEU A 83 6.49 14.71 -17.28
N ARG A 84 5.70 15.23 -18.25
CA ARG A 84 5.92 14.99 -19.67
C ARG A 84 7.24 15.57 -20.14
N THR A 85 7.51 16.83 -19.82
CA THR A 85 8.78 17.50 -20.14
C THR A 85 9.96 16.73 -19.56
N TYR A 86 9.88 16.38 -18.27
CA TYR A 86 10.91 15.56 -17.63
C TYR A 86 11.15 14.25 -18.38
N CYS A 87 10.09 13.53 -18.75
CA CYS A 87 10.24 12.27 -19.50
C CYS A 87 10.85 12.47 -20.89
N GLN A 88 10.51 13.57 -21.58
CA GLN A 88 11.11 13.92 -22.88
C GLN A 88 12.60 14.23 -22.76
N ASP A 89 12.99 15.06 -21.79
CA ASP A 89 14.38 15.46 -21.55
C ASP A 89 15.27 14.25 -21.20
N HIS A 90 14.69 13.24 -20.54
CA HIS A 90 15.39 12.01 -20.16
C HIS A 90 15.17 10.85 -21.14
N HIS A 91 14.58 11.12 -22.31
CA HIS A 91 14.27 10.11 -23.35
C HIS A 91 13.50 8.91 -22.83
N ILE A 92 12.58 9.13 -21.86
CA ILE A 92 11.75 8.10 -21.27
C ILE A 92 10.40 8.06 -22.02
N LYS A 93 10.11 6.93 -22.68
CA LYS A 93 8.79 6.68 -23.26
C LYS A 93 7.84 6.22 -22.18
N VAL A 94 6.79 6.98 -21.92
CA VAL A 94 5.69 6.64 -21.00
C VAL A 94 4.63 5.82 -21.76
N ASP A 95 4.31 4.64 -21.26
CA ASP A 95 3.33 3.75 -21.87
C ASP A 95 1.92 4.01 -21.33
N GLN A 96 1.81 4.47 -20.07
CA GLN A 96 0.52 4.72 -19.42
C GLN A 96 0.60 5.96 -18.52
N TRP A 97 -0.41 6.84 -18.64
CA TRP A 97 -0.61 7.99 -17.76
C TRP A 97 -1.77 7.68 -16.81
N VAL A 98 -1.53 7.83 -15.51
CA VAL A 98 -2.55 7.62 -14.48
C VAL A 98 -2.72 8.90 -13.67
N GLU A 99 -3.97 9.32 -13.50
CA GLU A 99 -4.32 10.55 -12.79
C GLU A 99 -5.36 10.25 -11.72
N ASP A 100 -5.16 10.80 -10.52
CA ASP A 100 -6.13 10.71 -9.43
C ASP A 100 -6.50 12.08 -8.87
N ILE A 101 -7.74 12.20 -8.41
CA ILE A 101 -8.21 13.32 -7.62
C ILE A 101 -8.64 12.77 -6.26
N GLY A 102 -7.89 13.10 -5.22
CA GLY A 102 -8.13 12.63 -3.86
C GLY A 102 -6.90 12.81 -2.97
N SER A 103 -7.11 12.87 -1.65
CA SER A 103 -6.02 12.98 -0.67
C SER A 103 -5.02 11.83 -0.80
N ALA A 104 -3.76 12.10 -0.50
CA ALA A 104 -2.70 11.09 -0.42
C ALA A 104 -2.93 10.06 0.70
N LEU A 105 -3.78 10.37 1.68
CA LEU A 105 -4.24 9.43 2.71
C LEU A 105 -5.32 8.45 2.23
N ASN A 106 -5.94 8.74 1.10
CA ASN A 106 -6.97 7.88 0.54
C ASN A 106 -6.35 6.78 -0.33
N TYR A 107 -6.06 5.63 0.26
CA TYR A 107 -5.57 4.44 -0.44
C TYR A 107 -6.63 3.73 -1.29
N LYS A 108 -7.88 4.23 -1.32
CA LYS A 108 -8.95 3.69 -2.19
C LYS A 108 -9.06 4.43 -3.52
N ARG A 109 -8.11 5.30 -3.87
CA ARG A 109 -8.06 5.97 -5.17
C ARG A 109 -7.96 4.94 -6.28
N LYS A 110 -8.76 5.14 -7.34
CA LYS A 110 -8.86 4.17 -8.42
C LYS A 110 -7.54 3.99 -9.16
N GLY A 111 -6.91 5.08 -9.59
CA GLY A 111 -5.64 5.04 -10.31
C GLY A 111 -4.50 4.48 -9.47
N PHE A 112 -4.45 4.84 -8.17
CA PHE A 112 -3.49 4.28 -7.23
C PHE A 112 -3.59 2.74 -7.16
N ASN A 113 -4.80 2.21 -6.94
CA ASN A 113 -5.00 0.76 -6.85
C ASN A 113 -4.72 0.05 -8.16
N GLU A 114 -5.07 0.66 -9.30
CA GLU A 114 -4.74 0.13 -10.62
C GLU A 114 -3.22 0.01 -10.83
N VAL A 115 -2.45 1.02 -10.41
CA VAL A 115 -0.98 0.98 -10.49
C VAL A 115 -0.41 -0.08 -9.55
N VAL A 116 -0.89 -0.17 -8.31
CA VAL A 116 -0.45 -1.17 -7.33
C VAL A 116 -0.71 -2.59 -7.86
N GLU A 117 -1.91 -2.86 -8.40
CA GLU A 117 -2.26 -4.16 -8.97
C GLU A 117 -1.36 -4.52 -10.16
N GLN A 118 -1.09 -3.57 -11.06
CA GLN A 118 -0.16 -3.81 -12.18
C GLN A 118 1.27 -4.07 -11.68
N ILE A 119 1.71 -3.42 -10.60
CA ILE A 119 3.01 -3.69 -9.97
C ILE A 119 3.04 -5.10 -9.38
N GLU A 120 2.01 -5.50 -8.62
CA GLU A 120 1.90 -6.85 -8.05
C GLU A 120 1.94 -7.95 -9.13
N LEU A 121 1.34 -7.67 -10.29
CA LEU A 121 1.37 -8.56 -11.45
C LEU A 121 2.69 -8.51 -12.23
N GLY A 122 3.67 -7.69 -11.80
CA GLY A 122 4.97 -7.56 -12.47
C GLY A 122 4.89 -6.91 -13.86
N GLN A 123 3.84 -6.15 -14.13
CA GLN A 123 3.61 -5.52 -15.45
C GLN A 123 4.25 -4.12 -15.56
N VAL A 124 4.81 -3.60 -14.47
CA VAL A 124 5.39 -2.26 -14.42
C VAL A 124 6.89 -2.34 -14.17
N ARG A 125 7.68 -1.87 -15.13
CA ARG A 125 9.14 -1.77 -14.95
C ARG A 125 9.56 -0.47 -14.29
N ARG A 126 8.78 0.61 -14.46
CA ARG A 126 9.09 1.92 -13.91
C ARG A 126 7.83 2.73 -13.60
N LEU A 127 7.78 3.27 -12.40
CA LEU A 127 6.79 4.25 -11.95
C LEU A 127 7.46 5.62 -11.82
N ILE A 128 6.93 6.63 -12.48
CA ILE A 128 7.43 8.00 -12.46
C ILE A 128 6.44 8.88 -11.71
N ILE A 129 6.89 9.60 -10.70
CA ILE A 129 6.11 10.49 -9.85
C ILE A 129 6.82 11.83 -9.69
N ALA A 130 6.06 12.91 -9.51
CA ALA A 130 6.62 14.24 -9.32
C ALA A 130 7.35 14.37 -7.97
N SER A 131 6.74 13.87 -6.90
CA SER A 131 7.29 13.79 -5.55
C SER A 131 6.65 12.62 -4.79
N GLN A 132 7.28 12.16 -3.72
CA GLN A 132 6.84 11.01 -2.92
C GLN A 132 5.41 11.18 -2.40
N ASP A 133 5.08 12.37 -1.89
CA ASP A 133 3.78 12.70 -1.33
C ASP A 133 2.65 12.78 -2.38
N ARG A 134 2.98 12.82 -3.66
CA ARG A 134 1.98 12.70 -4.74
C ARG A 134 1.47 11.28 -4.88
N PHE A 135 2.25 10.31 -4.49
CA PHE A 135 1.82 8.91 -4.53
C PHE A 135 1.26 8.43 -3.19
N VAL A 136 2.07 8.51 -2.13
CA VAL A 136 1.68 8.13 -0.75
C VAL A 136 2.13 9.20 0.24
N ARG A 137 1.30 9.52 1.24
CA ARG A 137 1.66 10.49 2.30
C ARG A 137 2.53 9.85 3.37
N PHE A 138 2.27 8.59 3.71
CA PHE A 138 3.01 7.84 4.71
C PHE A 138 3.41 6.47 4.18
N GLY A 139 4.54 5.97 4.67
CA GLY A 139 5.02 4.64 4.31
C GLY A 139 5.64 4.57 2.91
N TYR A 140 6.22 5.67 2.41
CA TYR A 140 6.89 5.67 1.11
C TYR A 140 8.02 4.63 1.05
N ASP A 141 8.84 4.51 2.11
CA ASP A 141 9.92 3.53 2.18
C ASP A 141 9.40 2.09 2.06
N TRP A 142 8.24 1.81 2.68
CA TRP A 142 7.58 0.52 2.53
C TRP A 142 7.13 0.28 1.08
N PHE A 143 6.56 1.33 0.47
CA PHE A 143 6.08 1.24 -0.92
C PHE A 143 7.24 1.09 -1.91
N GLU A 144 8.34 1.81 -1.71
CA GLU A 144 9.56 1.68 -2.50
C GLU A 144 10.09 0.23 -2.43
N HIS A 145 10.19 -0.31 -1.21
CA HIS A 145 10.59 -1.71 -1.02
C HIS A 145 9.59 -2.71 -1.67
N PHE A 146 8.29 -2.40 -1.61
CA PHE A 146 7.28 -3.19 -2.31
C PHE A 146 7.52 -3.18 -3.82
N CYS A 147 7.75 -2.03 -4.43
CA CYS A 147 8.06 -1.89 -5.85
C CYS A 147 9.33 -2.65 -6.25
N GLU A 148 10.41 -2.50 -5.50
CA GLU A 148 11.66 -3.24 -5.72
C GLU A 148 11.44 -4.75 -5.73
N ARG A 149 10.64 -5.26 -4.80
CA ARG A 149 10.32 -6.70 -4.71
C ARG A 149 9.53 -7.22 -5.91
N HIS A 150 8.82 -6.35 -6.62
CA HIS A 150 8.06 -6.67 -7.82
C HIS A 150 8.77 -6.24 -9.11
N GLY A 151 10.06 -5.85 -9.02
CA GLY A 151 10.87 -5.48 -10.17
C GLY A 151 10.51 -4.12 -10.78
N THR A 152 9.83 -3.25 -10.02
CA THR A 152 9.46 -1.91 -10.44
C THR A 152 10.44 -0.89 -9.86
N ALA A 153 11.11 -0.12 -10.72
CA ALA A 153 11.92 1.02 -10.32
C ALA A 153 11.04 2.26 -10.14
N ILE A 154 11.19 2.99 -9.03
CA ILE A 154 10.53 4.29 -8.85
C ILE A 154 11.49 5.40 -9.27
N THR A 155 11.00 6.34 -10.06
CA THR A 155 11.71 7.59 -10.40
C THR A 155 10.90 8.75 -9.80
N VAL A 156 11.51 9.44 -8.84
CA VAL A 156 10.98 10.68 -8.27
C VAL A 156 11.65 11.84 -8.95
N MET A 157 10.87 12.75 -9.51
CA MET A 157 11.40 13.87 -10.30
C MET A 157 12.16 14.90 -9.44
N ASN A 158 12.02 14.87 -8.10
CA ASN A 158 12.63 15.80 -7.14
C ASN A 158 12.45 17.29 -7.48
N GLY A 159 11.37 17.62 -8.18
CA GLY A 159 10.91 19.00 -8.31
C GLY A 159 10.51 19.56 -6.95
N GLU A 160 10.55 20.88 -6.80
CA GLU A 160 10.09 21.60 -5.61
C GLU A 160 8.76 21.02 -5.13
N ALA A 161 8.59 20.93 -3.81
CA ALA A 161 7.44 20.31 -3.17
C ALA A 161 6.13 20.84 -3.76
N PHE A 162 5.51 20.10 -4.67
CA PHE A 162 4.21 20.41 -5.26
C PHE A 162 3.06 20.22 -4.26
N SER A 163 3.37 19.96 -2.99
CA SER A 163 2.34 19.84 -1.95
C SER A 163 2.13 21.19 -1.29
N PRO A 164 1.04 21.89 -1.57
CA PRO A 164 0.72 23.08 -0.82
C PRO A 164 0.67 22.75 0.68
N GLU A 165 1.24 23.61 1.52
CA GLU A 165 1.17 23.47 2.99
C GLU A 165 -0.27 23.25 3.47
N GLU A 166 -1.24 23.85 2.79
CA GLU A 166 -2.67 23.66 3.02
C GLU A 166 -3.13 22.20 2.87
N GLU A 167 -2.54 21.43 1.95
CA GLU A 167 -2.88 19.99 1.79
C GLU A 167 -2.36 19.19 2.98
N LEU A 168 -1.15 19.49 3.45
CA LEU A 168 -0.56 18.83 4.61
C LEU A 168 -1.36 19.14 5.89
N VAL A 169 -1.74 20.39 6.11
CA VAL A 169 -2.58 20.81 7.24
C VAL A 169 -3.94 20.12 7.19
N ARG A 170 -4.57 20.04 6.02
CA ARG A 170 -5.87 19.36 5.84
C ARG A 170 -5.77 17.86 6.15
N ASP A 171 -4.72 17.21 5.70
CA ASP A 171 -4.44 15.80 5.98
C ASP A 171 -4.23 15.57 7.48
N LEU A 172 -3.49 16.45 8.16
CA LEU A 172 -3.28 16.41 9.60
C LEU A 172 -4.59 16.57 10.38
N ILE A 173 -5.43 17.54 9.99
CA ILE A 173 -6.75 17.74 10.60
C ILE A 173 -7.61 16.48 10.43
N ALA A 174 -7.61 15.85 9.26
CA ALA A 174 -8.36 14.61 9.02
C ALA A 174 -7.91 13.49 9.96
N ILE A 175 -6.60 13.30 10.14
CA ILE A 175 -6.04 12.31 11.06
C ILE A 175 -6.46 12.60 12.50
N VAL A 176 -6.26 13.83 12.99
CA VAL A 176 -6.61 14.24 14.35
C VAL A 176 -8.11 14.04 14.61
N THR A 177 -8.96 14.37 13.64
CA THR A 177 -10.42 14.18 13.74
C THR A 177 -10.80 12.72 13.93
N VAL A 178 -10.20 11.81 13.15
CA VAL A 178 -10.45 10.37 13.27
C VAL A 178 -10.00 9.83 14.63
N PHE A 179 -8.82 10.24 15.12
CA PHE A 179 -8.33 9.85 16.44
C PHE A 179 -9.22 10.40 17.56
N SER A 180 -9.62 11.67 17.49
CA SER A 180 -10.51 12.30 18.48
C SER A 180 -11.86 11.59 18.55
N ALA A 181 -12.46 11.27 17.40
CA ALA A 181 -13.72 10.53 17.35
C ALA A 181 -13.60 9.14 18.00
N ARG A 182 -12.51 8.42 17.76
CA ARG A 182 -12.25 7.12 18.39
C ARG A 182 -12.05 7.23 19.89
N LEU A 183 -11.31 8.24 20.36
CA LEU A 183 -11.09 8.47 21.80
C LEU A 183 -12.38 8.83 22.52
N HIS A 184 -13.24 9.66 21.91
CA HIS A 184 -14.56 10.00 22.46
C HIS A 184 -15.48 8.76 22.49
N GLY A 185 -15.52 7.96 21.44
CA GLY A 185 -16.26 6.71 21.40
C GLY A 185 -15.82 5.71 22.49
N LEU A 186 -14.53 5.56 22.73
CA LEU A 186 -13.99 4.70 23.79
C LEU A 186 -14.33 5.23 25.20
N ARG A 187 -14.31 6.56 25.42
CA ARG A 187 -14.71 7.18 26.70
C ARG A 187 -16.20 6.99 26.95
N SER A 188 -17.03 7.21 25.96
CA SER A 188 -18.48 6.99 26.05
C SER A 188 -18.81 5.54 26.38
N HIS A 189 -18.17 4.57 25.74
CA HIS A 189 -18.36 3.16 26.00
C HIS A 189 -17.90 2.74 27.40
N LYS A 190 -16.77 3.27 27.88
CA LYS A 190 -16.29 3.05 29.25
C LYS A 190 -17.22 3.63 30.32
N ASN A 191 -17.81 4.81 30.06
CA ASN A 191 -18.78 5.42 30.94
C ASN A 191 -20.10 4.65 30.96
N ALA A 192 -20.57 4.14 29.81
CA ALA A 192 -21.76 3.30 29.74
C ALA A 192 -21.58 1.97 30.51
N ILE A 193 -20.41 1.32 30.40
CA ILE A 193 -20.09 0.11 31.17
C ILE A 193 -20.05 0.40 32.68
N ARG A 194 -19.45 1.51 33.11
CA ARG A 194 -19.44 1.92 34.53
C ARG A 194 -20.83 2.21 35.05
N ALA A 195 -21.66 2.91 34.29
CA ALA A 195 -23.05 3.16 34.66
C ALA A 195 -23.85 1.86 34.81
N ALA A 196 -23.71 0.93 33.85
CA ALA A 196 -24.36 -0.37 33.89
C ALA A 196 -23.91 -1.25 35.09
N ALA A 197 -22.63 -1.14 35.49
CA ALA A 197 -22.12 -1.83 36.68
C ALA A 197 -22.72 -1.26 37.98
N LEU A 198 -22.89 0.06 38.07
CA LEU A 198 -23.50 0.73 39.20
C LEU A 198 -24.99 0.35 39.40
N PHE A 199 -25.72 0.01 38.33
CA PHE A 199 -27.09 -0.42 38.37
C PHE A 199 -27.24 -1.91 38.75
N LYS A 200 -26.20 -2.72 38.71
CA LYS A 200 -26.24 -4.15 39.10
C LYS A 200 -26.20 -4.35 40.61
N ASP A 201 -25.76 -3.36 41.39
CA ASP A 201 -25.62 -3.44 42.85
C ASP A 201 -26.82 -2.82 43.61
N ILE A 202 -27.93 -2.51 42.94
CA ILE A 202 -29.15 -2.06 43.60
C ILE A 202 -29.91 -3.31 44.10
N PRO A 203 -30.04 -3.53 45.42
CA PRO A 203 -30.83 -4.62 45.94
C PRO A 203 -32.30 -4.45 45.51
N HIS A 204 -32.88 -5.46 44.90
CA HIS A 204 -34.33 -5.53 44.74
C HIS A 204 -34.98 -5.64 46.12
N ASP A 205 -35.46 -4.51 46.62
CA ASP A 205 -36.33 -4.50 47.82
C ASP A 205 -37.64 -5.18 47.46
N GLN A 206 -37.78 -6.44 47.91
CA GLN A 206 -39.02 -7.20 47.90
C GLN A 206 -39.81 -6.90 49.16
N SER A 207 -40.39 -5.72 49.28
CA SER A 207 -41.37 -5.45 50.32
C SER A 207 -42.52 -4.56 49.81
N ALA A 208 -43.40 -5.19 49.06
CA ALA A 208 -44.76 -4.72 48.85
C ALA A 208 -45.73 -5.87 49.18
N GLN A 209 -45.90 -6.15 50.46
CA GLN A 209 -47.08 -6.90 50.94
C GLN A 209 -48.31 -6.01 50.82
N GLY A 210 -49.22 -6.37 49.94
CA GLY A 210 -50.51 -5.71 49.81
C GLY A 210 -51.43 -5.95 51.06
N PRO A 211 -52.30 -5.00 51.28
CA PRO A 211 -53.24 -5.14 52.49
C PRO A 211 -54.25 -6.19 52.23
N SER A 212 -54.43 -7.07 53.28
CA SER A 212 -55.49 -8.09 53.38
C SER A 212 -56.83 -7.40 53.56
N GLU A 213 -57.75 -7.59 52.62
CA GLU A 213 -59.16 -7.31 52.79
C GLU A 213 -59.76 -8.36 53.70
N SER A 214 -60.24 -7.95 54.87
CA SER A 214 -61.12 -8.71 55.73
C SER A 214 -62.57 -8.32 55.47
N HIS A 215 -63.35 -9.23 54.92
CA HIS A 215 -64.83 -9.15 54.89
C HIS A 215 -65.38 -9.69 56.20
N SER A 216 -66.29 -8.91 56.82
CA SER A 216 -67.43 -9.37 57.64
C SER A 216 -68.64 -8.62 57.21
#